data_e7997a632f2020c0c4fb83d7fd8b210b
#
_entry.id   e7997a632f2020c0c4fb83d7fd8b210b
#
_cell.length_a   1.000
_cell.length_b   1.000
_cell.length_c   1.000
_cell.angle_alpha   90.00
_cell.angle_beta   90.00
_cell.angle_gamma   90.00
#
_symmetry.space_group_name_H-M   'P 1'
#
loop_
_entity.id
_entity.type
_entity.pdbx_description
1 polymer ?
#
loop_
_entity_poly.entity_id
_entity_poly.type
_entity_poly.pdbx_seq_one_letter_code
_entity_poly.pdbx_strand_id
1 'polypeptide(L)'
;MIGACFLFLQQTNSTMNVHEYQAKDILSSFGVRIQRGKVAQNTKDAVTAAEVLSEETGTSWFVIKAQIHAGGRGKGGGVKLAKGIDKVEEVAGSILGMDLVTPQTPLEGKRVYQVLIAEDVYYPGDSEPEEYYMSVLLNRSTGRNMIMYSTEGGVDIETVAEETPHLIFTEDVDPAVGLMPFQARRVAFNLGLSGNGFKEMIRFVTALYKSYVQSDSSLFEINPVLKTSDDKILAVDAKVSLDDNALFRHKDYQALRDLREENPVEVEAKEVGLNYVALDGNVGCMVNGAGLAMATMDLIKQAGGEPANFLDVGGTADAARVETAFRLILKDPKVKAILVNIFGGIVRCDRVAQGIVDAYKNMGDSIQVPIIVRLQGTNADIAKALIDNSGLAVHSAVLFQEAADKVQEVLR
;
A
#
# COMPACT_ATOMS: atom_id res chain seq x y z
N MET A 1 -22.38 -7.68 -5.97
CA MET A 1 -21.22 -7.59 -6.89
C MET A 1 -20.33 -6.38 -6.62
N ILE A 2 -20.89 -5.21 -6.29
CA ILE A 2 -20.14 -3.99 -5.97
C ILE A 2 -19.33 -4.14 -4.67
N GLY A 3 -19.87 -4.75 -3.61
CA GLY A 3 -19.16 -4.97 -2.35
C GLY A 3 -17.89 -5.84 -2.44
N ALA A 4 -17.80 -6.73 -3.44
CA ALA A 4 -16.59 -7.49 -3.70
C ALA A 4 -15.50 -6.66 -4.39
N CYS A 5 -15.87 -5.59 -5.11
CA CYS A 5 -14.92 -4.72 -5.80
C CYS A 5 -14.10 -3.85 -4.81
N PHE A 6 -14.70 -3.49 -3.66
CA PHE A 6 -14.04 -2.65 -2.64
C PHE A 6 -13.01 -3.39 -1.79
N LEU A 7 -13.14 -4.70 -1.62
CA LEU A 7 -12.09 -5.54 -1.03
C LEU A 7 -10.80 -5.56 -1.88
N PHE A 8 -10.87 -5.15 -3.16
CA PHE A 8 -9.71 -5.13 -4.06
C PHE A 8 -8.79 -3.91 -3.87
N LEU A 9 -9.27 -2.84 -3.24
CA LEU A 9 -8.44 -1.68 -2.92
C LEU A 9 -7.55 -1.90 -1.69
N GLN A 10 -7.77 -3.00 -0.94
CA GLN A 10 -6.84 -3.41 0.12
C GLN A 10 -5.54 -3.92 -0.50
N GLN A 11 -4.50 -3.16 -0.28
CA GLN A 11 -3.15 -3.40 -0.80
C GLN A 11 -2.65 -4.80 -0.39
N THR A 12 -2.24 -5.58 -1.38
CA THR A 12 -1.40 -6.75 -1.13
C THR A 12 0.00 -6.24 -0.82
N ASN A 13 0.64 -6.76 0.23
CA ASN A 13 1.97 -6.34 0.71
C ASN A 13 3.14 -6.60 -0.24
N SER A 14 2.88 -6.87 -1.50
CA SER A 14 3.85 -7.00 -2.58
C SER A 14 3.81 -5.81 -3.55
N THR A 15 3.40 -4.64 -3.09
CA THR A 15 3.29 -3.45 -3.93
C THR A 15 4.11 -2.30 -3.36
N MET A 16 4.85 -1.61 -4.22
CA MET A 16 5.56 -0.39 -3.91
C MET A 16 4.67 0.82 -4.26
N ASN A 17 4.30 1.60 -3.25
CA ASN A 17 3.62 2.87 -3.47
C ASN A 17 4.64 3.94 -3.85
N VAL A 18 4.22 4.89 -4.68
CA VAL A 18 5.02 6.05 -5.02
C VAL A 18 4.28 7.33 -4.64
N HIS A 19 5.03 8.42 -4.43
CA HIS A 19 4.43 9.73 -4.16
C HIS A 19 3.65 10.27 -5.37
N GLU A 20 2.71 11.18 -5.15
CA GLU A 20 1.89 11.78 -6.20
C GLU A 20 2.73 12.37 -7.35
N TYR A 21 3.82 13.09 -7.03
CA TYR A 21 4.67 13.67 -8.06
C TYR A 21 5.36 12.60 -8.92
N GLN A 22 5.83 11.51 -8.30
CA GLN A 22 6.43 10.37 -9.01
C GLN A 22 5.39 9.64 -9.88
N ALA A 23 4.17 9.47 -9.35
CA ALA A 23 3.05 8.92 -10.10
C ALA A 23 2.73 9.77 -11.34
N LYS A 24 2.73 11.09 -11.19
CA LYS A 24 2.53 12.04 -12.30
C LYS A 24 3.66 11.97 -13.34
N ASP A 25 4.91 11.81 -12.91
CA ASP A 25 6.04 11.64 -13.83
C ASP A 25 5.90 10.34 -14.65
N ILE A 26 5.51 9.23 -14.00
CA ILE A 26 5.22 7.98 -14.71
C ILE A 26 4.09 8.20 -15.73
N LEU A 27 2.95 8.76 -15.31
CA LEU A 27 1.82 9.05 -16.20
C LEU A 27 2.21 9.91 -17.40
N SER A 28 2.95 10.98 -17.14
CA SER A 28 3.41 11.92 -18.17
C SER A 28 4.33 11.27 -19.21
N SER A 29 5.18 10.32 -18.79
CA SER A 29 6.08 9.58 -19.69
C SER A 29 5.33 8.72 -20.71
N PHE A 30 4.08 8.37 -20.43
CA PHE A 30 3.19 7.66 -21.35
C PHE A 30 2.21 8.56 -22.10
N GLY A 31 2.32 9.88 -21.92
CA GLY A 31 1.50 10.87 -22.61
C GLY A 31 0.16 11.18 -21.93
N VAL A 32 -0.03 10.78 -20.69
CA VAL A 32 -1.15 11.25 -19.87
C VAL A 32 -0.89 12.71 -19.48
N ARG A 33 -1.85 13.59 -19.76
CA ARG A 33 -1.73 14.99 -19.33
C ARG A 33 -1.95 15.07 -17.81
N ILE A 34 -1.07 15.79 -17.13
CA ILE A 34 -1.06 15.94 -15.68
C ILE A 34 -1.16 17.42 -15.28
N GLN A 35 -1.63 17.71 -14.07
CA GLN A 35 -1.39 18.97 -13.39
C GLN A 35 0.11 19.09 -13.13
N ARG A 36 0.76 20.13 -13.66
CA ARG A 36 2.20 20.37 -13.49
C ARG A 36 2.52 20.77 -12.06
N GLY A 37 3.69 20.39 -11.60
CA GLY A 37 4.16 20.75 -10.26
C GLY A 37 5.62 20.42 -10.06
N LYS A 38 6.20 20.96 -8.98
CA LYS A 38 7.59 20.76 -8.58
C LYS A 38 7.65 20.45 -7.09
N VAL A 39 8.48 19.49 -6.71
CA VAL A 39 8.67 19.07 -5.31
C VAL A 39 9.59 20.03 -4.59
N ALA A 40 9.29 20.30 -3.32
CA ALA A 40 10.12 21.07 -2.40
C ALA A 40 10.23 20.36 -1.03
N GLN A 41 11.42 20.38 -0.44
CA GLN A 41 11.71 19.78 0.86
C GLN A 41 11.86 20.83 1.99
N ASN A 42 11.88 22.10 1.61
CA ASN A 42 11.90 23.24 2.52
C ASN A 42 11.16 24.43 1.91
N THR A 43 10.95 25.48 2.69
CA THR A 43 10.16 26.64 2.26
C THR A 43 10.84 27.45 1.15
N LYS A 44 12.17 27.52 1.12
CA LYS A 44 12.93 28.23 0.08
C LYS A 44 12.80 27.53 -1.27
N ASP A 45 12.95 26.19 -1.27
CA ASP A 45 12.75 25.39 -2.49
C ASP A 45 11.30 25.51 -2.98
N ALA A 46 10.32 25.64 -2.06
CA ALA A 46 8.92 25.84 -2.41
C ALA A 46 8.69 27.18 -3.15
N VAL A 47 9.33 28.24 -2.70
CA VAL A 47 9.28 29.55 -3.40
C VAL A 47 9.92 29.44 -4.77
N THR A 48 11.12 28.88 -4.87
CA THR A 48 11.79 28.66 -6.17
C THR A 48 10.95 27.80 -7.12
N ALA A 49 10.33 26.73 -6.60
CA ALA A 49 9.43 25.89 -7.37
C ALA A 49 8.22 26.67 -7.93
N ALA A 50 7.65 27.57 -7.12
CA ALA A 50 6.54 28.42 -7.53
C ALA A 50 6.96 29.46 -8.59
N GLU A 51 8.14 30.07 -8.45
CA GLU A 51 8.71 31.00 -9.45
C GLU A 51 8.85 30.32 -10.81
N VAL A 52 9.52 29.16 -10.84
CA VAL A 52 9.72 28.40 -12.08
C VAL A 52 8.37 27.97 -12.68
N LEU A 53 7.45 27.48 -11.84
CA LEU A 53 6.13 27.05 -12.28
C LEU A 53 5.31 28.22 -12.84
N SER A 54 5.41 29.42 -12.25
CA SER A 54 4.77 30.64 -12.75
C SER A 54 5.33 31.04 -14.11
N GLU A 55 6.64 30.96 -14.31
CA GLU A 55 7.28 31.24 -15.60
C GLU A 55 6.84 30.24 -16.68
N GLU A 56 6.76 28.94 -16.34
CA GLU A 56 6.40 27.87 -17.28
C GLU A 56 4.91 27.86 -17.66
N THR A 57 4.03 28.33 -16.78
CA THR A 57 2.57 28.13 -16.90
C THR A 57 1.78 29.42 -16.94
N GLY A 58 2.36 30.53 -16.47
CA GLY A 58 1.65 31.80 -16.25
C GLY A 58 0.72 31.78 -15.03
N THR A 59 0.73 30.71 -14.20
CA THR A 59 -0.14 30.64 -13.02
C THR A 59 0.28 31.65 -11.96
N SER A 60 -0.70 32.27 -11.30
CA SER A 60 -0.52 33.10 -10.11
C SER A 60 -1.14 32.46 -8.86
N TRP A 61 -1.74 31.29 -9.00
CA TRP A 61 -2.29 30.48 -7.91
C TRP A 61 -1.59 29.13 -7.84
N PHE A 62 -1.23 28.73 -6.64
CA PHE A 62 -0.50 27.49 -6.38
C PHE A 62 -1.27 26.62 -5.41
N VAL A 63 -1.25 25.30 -5.66
CA VAL A 63 -1.76 24.29 -4.76
C VAL A 63 -0.58 23.60 -4.09
N ILE A 64 -0.45 23.75 -2.78
CA ILE A 64 0.62 23.12 -2.00
C ILE A 64 0.06 21.82 -1.40
N LYS A 65 0.64 20.69 -1.80
CA LYS A 65 0.15 19.35 -1.45
C LYS A 65 1.20 18.57 -0.68
N ALA A 66 0.88 18.13 0.54
CA ALA A 66 1.72 17.19 1.30
C ALA A 66 1.99 15.93 0.48
N GLN A 67 3.21 15.44 0.49
CA GLN A 67 3.60 14.19 -0.18
C GLN A 67 3.81 13.10 0.87
N ILE A 68 2.75 12.33 1.11
CA ILE A 68 2.72 11.12 1.94
C ILE A 68 1.95 10.01 1.21
N HIS A 69 2.23 8.74 1.53
CA HIS A 69 1.50 7.59 0.99
C HIS A 69 0.16 7.40 1.72
N ALA A 70 -0.74 8.39 1.63
CA ALA A 70 -2.10 8.29 2.14
C ALA A 70 -3.04 9.18 1.32
N GLY A 71 -4.28 8.72 1.14
CA GLY A 71 -5.39 9.50 0.59
C GLY A 71 -6.01 10.43 1.63
N GLY A 72 -6.96 11.27 1.18
CA GLY A 72 -7.69 12.18 2.08
C GLY A 72 -6.86 13.33 2.64
N ARG A 73 -5.71 13.65 2.05
CA ARG A 73 -4.78 14.71 2.50
C ARG A 73 -5.45 16.07 2.66
N GLY A 74 -6.38 16.40 1.78
CA GLY A 74 -7.15 17.66 1.86
C GLY A 74 -7.97 17.77 3.15
N LYS A 75 -8.65 16.68 3.57
CA LYS A 75 -9.43 16.61 4.80
C LYS A 75 -8.57 16.80 6.05
N GLY A 76 -7.30 16.34 6.02
CA GLY A 76 -6.32 16.51 7.10
C GLY A 76 -5.59 17.87 7.08
N GLY A 77 -5.87 18.77 6.12
CA GLY A 77 -5.18 20.06 5.99
C GLY A 77 -3.83 19.99 5.27
N GLY A 78 -3.53 18.86 4.63
CA GLY A 78 -2.31 18.65 3.84
C GLY A 78 -2.36 19.20 2.41
N VAL A 79 -3.47 19.84 2.01
CA VAL A 79 -3.62 20.52 0.71
C VAL A 79 -4.15 21.92 0.96
N LYS A 80 -3.41 22.93 0.50
CA LYS A 80 -3.77 24.34 0.69
C LYS A 80 -3.46 25.15 -0.56
N LEU A 81 -4.22 26.24 -0.73
CA LEU A 81 -4.05 27.20 -1.83
C LEU A 81 -3.18 28.39 -1.37
N ALA A 82 -2.32 28.86 -2.26
CA ALA A 82 -1.58 30.11 -2.11
C ALA A 82 -1.79 31.01 -3.31
N LYS A 83 -2.19 32.26 -3.08
CA LYS A 83 -2.31 33.29 -4.09
C LYS A 83 -1.03 34.12 -4.12
N GLY A 84 -0.29 34.06 -5.23
CA GLY A 84 0.99 34.74 -5.38
C GLY A 84 2.14 33.97 -4.71
N ILE A 85 3.33 34.24 -5.19
CA ILE A 85 4.58 33.61 -4.70
C ILE A 85 4.84 33.96 -3.23
N ASP A 86 4.53 35.18 -2.80
CA ASP A 86 4.71 35.67 -1.44
C ASP A 86 4.00 34.82 -0.37
N LYS A 87 2.91 34.12 -0.75
CA LYS A 87 2.18 33.26 0.19
C LYS A 87 2.66 31.82 0.19
N VAL A 88 3.45 31.40 -0.80
CA VAL A 88 3.91 30.02 -0.91
C VAL A 88 4.80 29.63 0.27
N GLU A 89 5.71 30.51 0.73
CA GLU A 89 6.58 30.22 1.85
C GLU A 89 5.81 29.95 3.14
N GLU A 90 4.84 30.79 3.48
CA GLU A 90 3.98 30.64 4.65
C GLU A 90 3.17 29.35 4.61
N VAL A 91 2.51 29.10 3.47
CA VAL A 91 1.65 27.91 3.29
C VAL A 91 2.47 26.63 3.29
N ALA A 92 3.59 26.59 2.58
CA ALA A 92 4.49 25.43 2.59
C ALA A 92 5.05 25.15 3.98
N GLY A 93 5.45 26.21 4.72
CA GLY A 93 5.92 26.10 6.10
C GLY A 93 4.88 25.56 7.08
N SER A 94 3.58 25.79 6.81
CA SER A 94 2.49 25.25 7.62
C SER A 94 2.21 23.76 7.37
N ILE A 95 2.71 23.19 6.26
CA ILE A 95 2.51 21.79 5.88
C ILE A 95 3.78 20.95 6.12
N LEU A 96 4.95 21.50 5.77
CA LEU A 96 6.23 20.85 6.01
C LEU A 96 6.45 20.61 7.49
N GLY A 97 6.78 19.35 7.82
CA GLY A 97 7.06 18.95 9.18
C GLY A 97 5.83 18.72 10.07
N MET A 98 4.58 18.86 9.56
CA MET A 98 3.39 18.42 10.30
C MET A 98 3.26 16.90 10.31
N ASP A 99 2.62 16.37 11.34
CA ASP A 99 2.16 14.98 11.37
C ASP A 99 0.72 14.96 10.86
N LEU A 100 0.57 14.57 9.58
CA LEU A 100 -0.70 14.67 8.87
C LEU A 100 -1.59 13.46 9.18
N VAL A 101 -2.73 13.72 9.81
CA VAL A 101 -3.76 12.71 10.10
C VAL A 101 -4.82 12.73 9.01
N THR A 102 -5.07 11.57 8.42
CA THR A 102 -6.12 11.35 7.41
C THR A 102 -6.89 10.07 7.76
N PRO A 103 -8.02 9.76 7.10
CA PRO A 103 -8.69 8.47 7.30
C PRO A 103 -7.83 7.23 6.97
N GLN A 104 -6.72 7.41 6.24
CA GLN A 104 -5.83 6.33 5.80
C GLN A 104 -4.48 6.32 6.54
N THR A 105 -4.27 7.19 7.53
CA THR A 105 -3.06 7.20 8.36
C THR A 105 -3.33 6.64 9.76
N PRO A 106 -2.28 6.19 10.50
CA PRO A 106 -2.39 5.97 11.94
C PRO A 106 -2.87 7.23 12.68
N LEU A 107 -3.34 7.06 13.92
CA LEU A 107 -3.82 8.18 14.77
C LEU A 107 -2.73 9.22 15.06
N GLU A 108 -1.48 8.79 15.09
CA GLU A 108 -0.31 9.65 15.27
C GLU A 108 0.00 10.50 14.03
N GLY A 109 -0.62 10.18 12.91
CA GLY A 109 -0.38 10.79 11.62
C GLY A 109 0.88 10.27 10.92
N LYS A 110 1.15 10.84 9.74
CA LYS A 110 2.41 10.64 9.00
C LYS A 110 3.14 11.95 8.85
N ARG A 111 4.44 11.93 9.11
CA ARG A 111 5.31 13.13 9.00
C ARG A 111 5.45 13.57 7.56
N VAL A 112 5.18 14.84 7.29
CA VAL A 112 5.33 15.43 5.96
C VAL A 112 6.76 15.93 5.78
N TYR A 113 7.54 15.25 4.94
CA TYR A 113 8.94 15.61 4.64
C TYR A 113 9.09 16.48 3.40
N GLN A 114 8.09 16.50 2.53
CA GLN A 114 8.13 17.22 1.25
C GLN A 114 6.73 17.61 0.79
N VAL A 115 6.65 18.67 0.01
CA VAL A 115 5.42 19.16 -0.60
C VAL A 115 5.55 19.25 -2.11
N LEU A 116 4.45 19.06 -2.83
CA LEU A 116 4.33 19.35 -4.25
C LEU A 116 3.71 20.75 -4.39
N ILE A 117 4.42 21.64 -5.05
CA ILE A 117 3.90 22.96 -5.48
C ILE A 117 3.32 22.74 -6.88
N ALA A 118 2.00 22.81 -7.03
CA ALA A 118 1.32 22.56 -8.27
C ALA A 118 0.61 23.80 -8.80
N GLU A 119 0.45 23.88 -10.15
CA GLU A 119 -0.34 24.94 -10.79
C GLU A 119 -1.81 24.82 -10.44
N ASP A 120 -2.53 25.94 -10.41
CA ASP A 120 -3.99 25.91 -10.39
C ASP A 120 -4.50 25.57 -11.80
N VAL A 121 -5.42 24.59 -11.86
CA VAL A 121 -6.03 24.11 -13.10
C VAL A 121 -7.54 24.35 -13.16
N TYR A 122 -8.08 25.06 -12.15
CA TYR A 122 -9.49 25.44 -12.03
C TYR A 122 -9.68 26.90 -12.48
N TYR A 123 -9.21 27.21 -13.68
CA TYR A 123 -9.33 28.55 -14.26
C TYR A 123 -10.66 28.72 -15.02
N PRO A 124 -11.21 29.94 -15.06
CA PRO A 124 -12.44 30.22 -15.81
C PRO A 124 -12.21 30.11 -17.33
N GLY A 125 -13.22 29.70 -18.08
CA GLY A 125 -13.16 29.54 -19.53
C GLY A 125 -14.54 29.35 -20.14
N ASP A 126 -14.60 28.64 -21.27
CA ASP A 126 -15.83 28.47 -22.06
C ASP A 126 -16.83 27.48 -21.44
N SER A 127 -16.35 26.57 -20.57
CA SER A 127 -17.19 25.63 -19.83
C SER A 127 -16.80 25.57 -18.35
N GLU A 128 -17.67 25.03 -17.51
CA GLU A 128 -17.33 24.76 -16.12
C GLU A 128 -16.39 23.55 -16.03
N PRO A 129 -15.37 23.59 -15.15
CA PRO A 129 -14.55 22.43 -14.83
C PRO A 129 -15.39 21.29 -14.24
N GLU A 130 -15.13 20.07 -14.66
CA GLU A 130 -15.82 18.87 -14.17
C GLU A 130 -14.81 17.84 -13.65
N GLU A 131 -15.11 17.26 -12.49
CA GLU A 131 -14.28 16.26 -11.84
C GLU A 131 -14.85 14.85 -12.04
N TYR A 132 -13.96 13.90 -12.35
CA TYR A 132 -14.28 12.49 -12.52
C TYR A 132 -13.36 11.65 -11.66
N TYR A 133 -13.82 10.44 -11.31
CA TYR A 133 -12.99 9.39 -10.76
C TYR A 133 -12.56 8.44 -11.88
N MET A 134 -11.31 7.96 -11.83
CA MET A 134 -10.86 6.88 -12.70
C MET A 134 -9.76 6.05 -12.05
N SER A 135 -9.89 4.72 -12.13
CA SER A 135 -8.84 3.79 -11.70
C SER A 135 -8.65 2.66 -12.70
N VAL A 136 -7.44 2.09 -12.71
CA VAL A 136 -7.11 0.87 -13.44
C VAL A 136 -6.51 -0.12 -12.46
N LEU A 137 -7.07 -1.31 -12.39
CA LEU A 137 -6.67 -2.36 -11.45
C LEU A 137 -6.96 -3.76 -12.01
N LEU A 138 -6.43 -4.78 -11.34
CA LEU A 138 -6.71 -6.18 -11.66
C LEU A 138 -8.03 -6.63 -11.01
N ASN A 139 -9.00 -7.07 -11.80
CA ASN A 139 -10.15 -7.82 -11.32
C ASN A 139 -9.73 -9.29 -11.08
N ARG A 140 -9.47 -9.65 -9.85
CA ARG A 140 -8.98 -10.99 -9.47
C ARG A 140 -10.02 -12.09 -9.71
N SER A 141 -11.31 -11.76 -9.70
CA SER A 141 -12.38 -12.74 -9.94
C SER A 141 -12.43 -13.20 -11.39
N THR A 142 -12.09 -12.31 -12.33
CA THR A 142 -12.13 -12.59 -13.77
C THR A 142 -10.74 -12.78 -14.37
N GLY A 143 -9.66 -12.43 -13.66
CA GLY A 143 -8.29 -12.42 -14.16
C GLY A 143 -8.06 -11.37 -15.26
N ARG A 144 -8.91 -10.33 -15.32
CA ARG A 144 -8.84 -9.26 -16.32
C ARG A 144 -8.46 -7.94 -15.68
N ASN A 145 -7.85 -7.07 -16.46
CA ASN A 145 -7.69 -5.68 -16.04
C ASN A 145 -9.07 -4.99 -16.10
N MET A 146 -9.30 -4.06 -15.19
CA MET A 146 -10.57 -3.32 -15.12
C MET A 146 -10.28 -1.83 -15.03
N ILE A 147 -10.98 -1.05 -15.83
CA ILE A 147 -11.06 0.40 -15.68
C ILE A 147 -12.36 0.69 -14.94
N MET A 148 -12.27 1.29 -13.75
CA MET A 148 -13.40 1.77 -12.97
C MET A 148 -13.45 3.29 -13.08
N TYR A 149 -14.63 3.87 -13.28
CA TYR A 149 -14.79 5.31 -13.44
C TYR A 149 -16.16 5.78 -12.97
N SER A 150 -16.24 7.06 -12.58
CA SER A 150 -17.47 7.70 -12.10
C SER A 150 -17.51 9.16 -12.50
N THR A 151 -18.73 9.71 -12.59
CA THR A 151 -18.96 11.15 -12.71
C THR A 151 -18.75 11.89 -11.40
N GLU A 152 -18.64 11.18 -10.28
CA GLU A 152 -18.38 11.71 -8.95
C GLU A 152 -16.87 11.69 -8.68
N GLY A 153 -16.16 12.76 -9.06
CA GLY A 153 -14.74 12.96 -8.76
C GLY A 153 -14.51 13.81 -7.53
N GLY A 154 -13.27 13.80 -7.01
CA GLY A 154 -12.88 14.59 -5.83
C GLY A 154 -13.42 14.09 -4.49
N VAL A 155 -14.23 13.03 -4.50
CA VAL A 155 -14.79 12.37 -3.30
C VAL A 155 -14.29 10.94 -3.15
N ASP A 156 -14.47 10.38 -1.95
CA ASP A 156 -14.06 8.98 -1.71
C ASP A 156 -14.98 8.04 -2.48
N ILE A 157 -14.40 7.18 -3.31
CA ILE A 157 -15.14 6.25 -4.18
C ILE A 157 -15.95 5.23 -3.38
N GLU A 158 -15.51 4.89 -2.16
CA GLU A 158 -16.25 4.06 -1.22
C GLU A 158 -17.61 4.68 -0.87
N THR A 159 -17.63 5.98 -0.61
CA THR A 159 -18.88 6.72 -0.35
C THR A 159 -19.80 6.69 -1.57
N VAL A 160 -19.25 6.90 -2.77
CA VAL A 160 -20.02 6.80 -4.03
C VAL A 160 -20.63 5.41 -4.20
N ALA A 161 -19.88 4.36 -3.84
CA ALA A 161 -20.37 2.99 -3.94
C ALA A 161 -21.47 2.64 -2.95
N GLU A 162 -21.48 3.27 -1.79
CA GLU A 162 -22.53 3.10 -0.79
C GLU A 162 -23.78 3.92 -1.13
N GLU A 163 -23.61 5.19 -1.48
CA GLU A 163 -24.71 6.13 -1.68
C GLU A 163 -25.29 6.12 -3.10
N THR A 164 -24.41 6.07 -4.12
CA THR A 164 -24.79 6.20 -5.53
C THR A 164 -24.10 5.15 -6.44
N PRO A 165 -24.24 3.84 -6.15
CA PRO A 165 -23.51 2.78 -6.87
C PRO A 165 -23.81 2.73 -8.38
N HIS A 166 -24.91 3.30 -8.83
CA HIS A 166 -25.28 3.37 -10.23
C HIS A 166 -24.45 4.37 -11.05
N LEU A 167 -23.69 5.27 -10.37
CA LEU A 167 -22.75 6.19 -11.01
C LEU A 167 -21.34 5.60 -11.17
N ILE A 168 -21.12 4.37 -10.69
CA ILE A 168 -19.86 3.66 -10.91
C ILE A 168 -19.99 2.74 -12.13
N PHE A 169 -19.11 2.98 -13.08
CA PHE A 169 -19.02 2.20 -14.31
C PHE A 169 -17.72 1.39 -14.32
N THR A 170 -17.74 0.25 -15.01
CA THR A 170 -16.55 -0.60 -15.17
C THR A 170 -16.40 -1.07 -16.61
N GLU A 171 -15.15 -1.17 -17.09
CA GLU A 171 -14.76 -1.78 -18.34
C GLU A 171 -13.74 -2.88 -18.07
N ASP A 172 -14.14 -4.13 -18.28
CA ASP A 172 -13.20 -5.25 -18.24
C ASP A 172 -12.38 -5.28 -19.53
N VAL A 173 -11.05 -5.31 -19.37
CA VAL A 173 -10.10 -5.35 -20.49
C VAL A 173 -9.37 -6.69 -20.46
N ASP A 174 -9.49 -7.44 -21.54
CA ASP A 174 -8.76 -8.69 -21.70
C ASP A 174 -7.26 -8.40 -21.87
N PRO A 175 -6.38 -8.91 -21.00
CA PRO A 175 -4.95 -8.59 -21.06
C PRO A 175 -4.27 -9.12 -22.34
N ALA A 176 -4.82 -10.13 -23.01
CA ALA A 176 -4.29 -10.64 -24.27
C ALA A 176 -4.62 -9.74 -25.46
N VAL A 177 -5.70 -8.95 -25.37
CA VAL A 177 -6.16 -8.06 -26.44
C VAL A 177 -5.79 -6.61 -26.18
N GLY A 178 -5.81 -6.20 -24.90
CA GLY A 178 -5.64 -4.82 -24.47
C GLY A 178 -6.90 -3.98 -24.63
N LEU A 179 -6.80 -2.70 -24.27
CA LEU A 179 -7.92 -1.76 -24.36
C LEU A 179 -8.31 -1.49 -25.81
N MET A 180 -9.54 -1.82 -26.15
CA MET A 180 -10.10 -1.61 -27.49
C MET A 180 -10.66 -0.18 -27.65
N PRO A 181 -10.56 0.43 -28.85
CA PRO A 181 -11.02 1.81 -29.08
C PRO A 181 -12.51 2.03 -28.74
N PHE A 182 -13.37 1.02 -28.87
CA PHE A 182 -14.77 1.17 -28.50
C PHE A 182 -14.97 1.28 -26.98
N GLN A 183 -14.14 0.61 -26.17
CA GLN A 183 -14.18 0.70 -24.71
C GLN A 183 -13.80 2.13 -24.25
N ALA A 184 -12.71 2.68 -24.77
CA ALA A 184 -12.33 4.06 -24.47
C ALA A 184 -13.42 5.09 -24.87
N ARG A 185 -14.12 4.86 -26.02
CA ARG A 185 -15.29 5.66 -26.40
C ARG A 185 -16.46 5.50 -25.44
N ARG A 186 -16.71 4.28 -24.94
CA ARG A 186 -17.77 4.02 -23.97
C ARG A 186 -17.52 4.73 -22.64
N VAL A 187 -16.27 4.73 -22.17
CA VAL A 187 -15.88 5.51 -20.98
C VAL A 187 -16.24 6.99 -21.17
N ALA A 188 -15.79 7.59 -22.26
CA ALA A 188 -16.05 9.00 -22.54
C ALA A 188 -17.56 9.31 -22.70
N PHE A 189 -18.32 8.37 -23.28
CA PHE A 189 -19.76 8.49 -23.44
C PHE A 189 -20.51 8.40 -22.11
N ASN A 190 -20.16 7.42 -21.26
CA ASN A 190 -20.81 7.22 -19.97
C ASN A 190 -20.51 8.36 -18.98
N LEU A 191 -19.36 9.06 -19.14
CA LEU A 191 -19.05 10.29 -18.40
C LEU A 191 -19.77 11.52 -18.96
N GLY A 192 -20.67 11.37 -19.95
CA GLY A 192 -21.47 12.48 -20.48
C GLY A 192 -20.71 13.42 -21.40
N LEU A 193 -19.48 13.10 -21.79
CA LEU A 193 -18.61 13.98 -22.55
C LEU A 193 -19.00 14.10 -24.02
N SER A 194 -18.78 15.26 -24.59
CA SER A 194 -19.02 15.57 -26.01
C SER A 194 -17.87 16.43 -26.58
N GLY A 195 -17.90 16.72 -27.87
CA GLY A 195 -17.00 17.64 -28.53
C GLY A 195 -15.51 17.31 -28.37
N ASN A 196 -14.73 18.26 -27.89
CA ASN A 196 -13.29 18.09 -27.67
C ASN A 196 -13.00 17.27 -26.41
N GLY A 197 -13.74 17.49 -25.32
CA GLY A 197 -13.59 16.72 -24.09
C GLY A 197 -13.77 15.21 -24.28
N PHE A 198 -14.69 14.79 -25.16
CA PHE A 198 -14.86 13.41 -25.57
C PHE A 198 -13.59 12.82 -26.22
N LYS A 199 -12.97 13.56 -27.13
CA LYS A 199 -11.73 13.12 -27.82
C LYS A 199 -10.54 13.07 -26.88
N GLU A 200 -10.43 14.06 -26.01
CA GLU A 200 -9.36 14.14 -25.00
C GLU A 200 -9.49 13.00 -23.97
N MET A 201 -10.71 12.67 -23.52
CA MET A 201 -10.94 11.54 -22.61
C MET A 201 -10.54 10.20 -23.25
N ILE A 202 -10.83 9.97 -24.51
CA ILE A 202 -10.39 8.76 -25.23
C ILE A 202 -8.86 8.65 -25.23
N ARG A 203 -8.16 9.76 -25.49
CA ARG A 203 -6.68 9.82 -25.45
C ARG A 203 -6.17 9.54 -24.05
N PHE A 204 -6.78 10.19 -23.05
CA PHE A 204 -6.43 10.03 -21.63
C PHE A 204 -6.57 8.58 -21.16
N VAL A 205 -7.72 7.95 -21.37
CA VAL A 205 -7.98 6.55 -20.97
C VAL A 205 -7.02 5.59 -21.67
N THR A 206 -6.76 5.81 -22.96
CA THR A 206 -5.85 4.96 -23.74
C THR A 206 -4.42 5.07 -23.18
N ALA A 207 -3.96 6.28 -22.90
CA ALA A 207 -2.63 6.53 -22.33
C ALA A 207 -2.52 5.99 -20.90
N LEU A 208 -3.58 6.18 -20.07
CA LEU A 208 -3.65 5.67 -18.70
C LEU A 208 -3.57 4.12 -18.65
N TYR A 209 -4.33 3.43 -19.49
CA TYR A 209 -4.27 1.98 -19.56
C TYR A 209 -2.90 1.47 -20.03
N LYS A 210 -2.30 2.17 -21.02
CA LYS A 210 -0.95 1.86 -21.48
C LYS A 210 0.08 2.04 -20.35
N SER A 211 -0.02 3.12 -19.56
CA SER A 211 0.84 3.37 -18.41
C SER A 211 0.75 2.21 -17.41
N TYR A 212 -0.48 1.82 -17.05
CA TYR A 212 -0.75 0.73 -16.11
C TYR A 212 -0.07 -0.57 -16.52
N VAL A 213 -0.25 -0.98 -17.77
CA VAL A 213 0.31 -2.25 -18.27
C VAL A 213 1.83 -2.19 -18.40
N GLN A 214 2.37 -1.09 -18.93
CA GLN A 214 3.81 -1.00 -19.24
C GLN A 214 4.69 -0.66 -18.04
N SER A 215 4.11 -0.12 -16.96
CA SER A 215 4.82 0.09 -15.70
C SER A 215 4.68 -1.09 -14.72
N ASP A 216 4.01 -2.17 -15.11
CA ASP A 216 3.69 -3.31 -14.23
C ASP A 216 3.06 -2.85 -12.91
N SER A 217 2.06 -2.00 -13.02
CA SER A 217 1.36 -1.48 -11.86
C SER A 217 0.23 -2.40 -11.42
N SER A 218 -0.02 -2.44 -10.12
CA SER A 218 -1.16 -3.12 -9.53
C SER A 218 -2.38 -2.21 -9.38
N LEU A 219 -2.15 -0.89 -9.30
CA LEU A 219 -3.16 0.14 -9.20
C LEU A 219 -2.68 1.44 -9.84
N PHE A 220 -3.53 2.04 -10.67
CA PHE A 220 -3.55 3.47 -10.94
C PHE A 220 -4.90 4.02 -10.49
N GLU A 221 -4.89 5.04 -9.66
CA GLU A 221 -6.09 5.74 -9.21
C GLU A 221 -5.87 7.24 -9.40
N ILE A 222 -6.77 7.85 -10.15
CA ILE A 222 -6.77 9.28 -10.46
C ILE A 222 -8.05 9.88 -9.89
N ASN A 223 -7.91 10.72 -8.87
CA ASN A 223 -9.06 11.31 -8.19
C ASN A 223 -8.74 12.72 -7.65
N PRO A 224 -9.12 13.78 -8.39
CA PRO A 224 -9.93 13.75 -9.61
C PRO A 224 -9.11 13.64 -10.91
N VAL A 225 -9.78 13.11 -11.94
CA VAL A 225 -9.53 13.45 -13.35
C VAL A 225 -10.33 14.70 -13.64
N LEU A 226 -9.68 15.76 -14.10
CA LEU A 226 -10.31 17.04 -14.35
C LEU A 226 -10.54 17.27 -15.86
N LYS A 227 -11.77 17.61 -16.22
CA LYS A 227 -12.06 18.32 -17.46
C LYS A 227 -11.96 19.81 -17.17
N THR A 228 -11.00 20.48 -17.78
CA THR A 228 -10.82 21.94 -17.63
C THR A 228 -11.85 22.71 -18.43
N SER A 229 -11.95 24.00 -18.14
CA SER A 229 -12.87 24.94 -18.84
C SER A 229 -12.59 25.08 -20.35
N ASP A 230 -11.42 24.65 -20.84
CA ASP A 230 -11.05 24.61 -22.27
C ASP A 230 -11.06 23.15 -22.80
N ASP A 231 -11.85 22.27 -22.18
CA ASP A 231 -12.09 20.88 -22.59
C ASP A 231 -10.83 19.96 -22.59
N LYS A 232 -9.77 20.31 -21.89
CA LYS A 232 -8.64 19.40 -21.69
C LYS A 232 -8.96 18.41 -20.58
N ILE A 233 -8.45 17.20 -20.69
CA ILE A 233 -8.55 16.17 -19.64
C ILE A 233 -7.17 15.97 -19.03
N LEU A 234 -7.06 16.03 -17.70
CA LEU A 234 -5.80 15.87 -16.99
C LEU A 234 -5.95 15.19 -15.63
N ALA A 235 -4.88 14.56 -15.15
CA ALA A 235 -4.78 14.00 -13.81
C ALA A 235 -4.37 15.11 -12.82
N VAL A 236 -5.22 15.39 -11.84
CA VAL A 236 -4.96 16.38 -10.78
C VAL A 236 -4.30 15.74 -9.59
N ASP A 237 -4.78 14.58 -9.17
CA ASP A 237 -4.14 13.75 -8.14
C ASP A 237 -3.96 12.33 -8.70
N ALA A 238 -2.90 11.66 -8.26
CA ALA A 238 -2.57 10.33 -8.73
C ALA A 238 -2.00 9.48 -7.59
N LYS A 239 -2.57 8.28 -7.43
CA LYS A 239 -2.06 7.23 -6.56
C LYS A 239 -1.68 6.04 -7.42
N VAL A 240 -0.43 5.61 -7.31
CA VAL A 240 0.12 4.51 -8.09
C VAL A 240 0.80 3.52 -7.17
N SER A 241 0.47 2.24 -7.38
CA SER A 241 1.13 1.11 -6.74
C SER A 241 1.75 0.23 -7.82
N LEU A 242 3.04 0.02 -7.74
CA LEU A 242 3.82 -0.83 -8.65
C LEU A 242 3.88 -2.25 -8.08
N ASP A 243 3.91 -3.26 -8.94
CA ASP A 243 4.12 -4.64 -8.53
C ASP A 243 5.59 -4.87 -8.14
N ASP A 244 5.86 -5.11 -6.87
CA ASP A 244 7.22 -5.39 -6.34
C ASP A 244 7.89 -6.55 -7.07
N ASN A 245 7.11 -7.54 -7.53
CA ASN A 245 7.64 -8.71 -8.25
C ASN A 245 8.13 -8.37 -9.66
N ALA A 246 7.71 -7.25 -10.22
CA ALA A 246 8.12 -6.78 -11.53
C ALA A 246 9.26 -5.75 -11.51
N LEU A 247 9.61 -5.20 -10.35
CA LEU A 247 10.61 -4.15 -10.21
C LEU A 247 12.00 -4.53 -10.72
N PHE A 248 12.33 -5.82 -10.81
CA PHE A 248 13.62 -6.27 -11.38
C PHE A 248 13.84 -5.82 -12.83
N ARG A 249 12.77 -5.54 -13.56
CA ARG A 249 12.81 -5.01 -14.93
C ARG A 249 12.57 -3.50 -15.03
N HIS A 250 12.28 -2.82 -13.89
CA HIS A 250 12.08 -1.39 -13.76
C HIS A 250 13.05 -0.80 -12.72
N LYS A 251 14.35 -0.83 -13.03
CA LYS A 251 15.39 -0.36 -12.09
C LYS A 251 15.28 1.13 -11.76
N ASP A 252 14.77 1.94 -12.67
CA ASP A 252 14.45 3.34 -12.49
C ASP A 252 13.34 3.53 -11.46
N TYR A 253 12.32 2.67 -11.46
CA TYR A 253 11.23 2.74 -10.48
C TYR A 253 11.66 2.27 -9.08
N GLN A 254 12.62 1.33 -8.98
CA GLN A 254 13.17 0.94 -7.67
C GLN A 254 13.73 2.14 -6.89
N ALA A 255 14.31 3.12 -7.59
CA ALA A 255 14.86 4.32 -6.98
C ALA A 255 13.78 5.30 -6.45
N LEU A 256 12.51 5.10 -6.81
CA LEU A 256 11.39 5.94 -6.35
C LEU A 256 10.91 5.56 -4.95
N ARG A 257 11.39 4.44 -4.40
CA ARG A 257 10.95 3.91 -3.11
C ARG A 257 11.35 4.84 -1.96
N ASP A 258 10.38 5.23 -1.14
CA ASP A 258 10.62 6.00 0.08
C ASP A 258 10.40 5.12 1.31
N LEU A 259 11.48 4.63 1.90
CA LEU A 259 11.46 3.77 3.09
C LEU A 259 10.86 4.45 4.33
N ARG A 260 10.80 5.79 4.37
CA ARG A 260 10.20 6.54 5.48
C ARG A 260 8.66 6.40 5.51
N GLU A 261 8.08 6.04 4.37
CA GLU A 261 6.64 5.83 4.21
C GLU A 261 6.20 4.39 4.51
N GLU A 262 7.14 3.45 4.61
CA GLU A 262 6.88 2.04 4.86
C GLU A 262 6.96 1.71 6.36
N ASN A 263 6.41 0.55 6.75
CA ASN A 263 6.55 0.06 8.11
C ASN A 263 8.02 -0.32 8.38
N PRO A 264 8.69 0.26 9.39
CA PRO A 264 10.11 0.02 9.64
C PRO A 264 10.45 -1.46 9.91
N VAL A 265 9.51 -2.21 10.52
CA VAL A 265 9.71 -3.64 10.81
C VAL A 265 9.63 -4.47 9.52
N GLU A 266 8.73 -4.11 8.59
CA GLU A 266 8.63 -4.76 7.28
C GLU A 266 9.85 -4.48 6.41
N VAL A 267 10.38 -3.26 6.47
CA VAL A 267 11.63 -2.88 5.78
C VAL A 267 12.80 -3.73 6.27
N GLU A 268 12.98 -3.81 7.60
CA GLU A 268 14.06 -4.61 8.21
C GLU A 268 13.90 -6.11 7.89
N ALA A 269 12.67 -6.63 7.94
CA ALA A 269 12.39 -8.02 7.57
C ALA A 269 12.80 -8.32 6.12
N LYS A 270 12.49 -7.40 5.20
CA LYS A 270 12.83 -7.52 3.78
C LYS A 270 14.34 -7.53 3.53
N GLU A 271 15.11 -6.73 4.28
CA GLU A 271 16.58 -6.69 4.18
C GLU A 271 17.23 -8.04 4.52
N VAL A 272 16.63 -8.79 5.45
CA VAL A 272 17.11 -10.14 5.85
C VAL A 272 16.38 -11.27 5.10
N GLY A 273 15.57 -10.94 4.09
CA GLY A 273 14.87 -11.89 3.24
C GLY A 273 13.73 -12.64 3.94
N LEU A 274 13.09 -12.02 4.93
CA LEU A 274 11.88 -12.53 5.59
C LEU A 274 10.63 -11.86 5.02
N ASN A 275 9.57 -12.63 4.82
CA ASN A 275 8.25 -12.10 4.48
C ASN A 275 7.49 -11.79 5.77
N TYR A 276 7.47 -10.53 6.16
CA TYR A 276 6.78 -10.03 7.35
C TYR A 276 5.71 -9.01 6.97
N VAL A 277 4.57 -9.10 7.62
CA VAL A 277 3.47 -8.13 7.54
C VAL A 277 3.00 -7.85 8.95
N ALA A 278 3.02 -6.58 9.35
CA ALA A 278 2.46 -6.14 10.61
C ALA A 278 0.92 -6.16 10.57
N LEU A 279 0.30 -6.64 11.64
CA LEU A 279 -1.14 -6.63 11.88
C LEU A 279 -1.43 -6.05 13.27
N ASP A 280 -2.71 -5.78 13.57
CA ASP A 280 -3.11 -5.10 14.81
C ASP A 280 -3.44 -6.07 15.99
N GLY A 281 -2.87 -7.27 16.00
CA GLY A 281 -3.20 -8.29 16.97
C GLY A 281 -2.32 -8.33 18.21
N ASN A 282 -2.46 -9.46 18.97
CA ASN A 282 -1.75 -9.71 20.23
C ASN A 282 -1.00 -11.04 20.26
N VAL A 283 -1.07 -11.84 19.19
CA VAL A 283 -0.36 -13.12 19.07
C VAL A 283 0.58 -13.07 17.88
N GLY A 284 1.88 -13.09 18.14
CA GLY A 284 2.90 -13.19 17.10
C GLY A 284 2.87 -14.55 16.41
N CYS A 285 3.05 -14.57 15.09
CA CYS A 285 3.06 -15.77 14.28
C CYS A 285 4.43 -15.97 13.61
N MET A 286 4.96 -17.20 13.67
CA MET A 286 6.13 -17.62 12.91
C MET A 286 5.84 -18.96 12.24
N VAL A 287 5.89 -19.02 10.90
CA VAL A 287 5.58 -20.24 10.15
C VAL A 287 6.56 -20.46 9.00
N ASN A 288 6.49 -21.60 8.36
CA ASN A 288 7.17 -21.89 7.10
C ASN A 288 6.16 -22.16 5.98
N GLY A 289 5.86 -21.11 5.25
CA GLY A 289 4.97 -21.14 4.10
C GLY A 289 3.69 -20.32 4.28
N ALA A 290 3.34 -19.55 3.25
CA ALA A 290 2.22 -18.59 3.29
C ALA A 290 0.86 -19.23 3.58
N GLY A 291 0.58 -20.41 3.02
CA GLY A 291 -0.67 -21.14 3.30
C GLY A 291 -0.80 -21.57 4.76
N LEU A 292 0.30 -22.03 5.37
CA LEU A 292 0.34 -22.36 6.79
C LEU A 292 0.19 -21.11 7.67
N ALA A 293 0.72 -19.97 7.23
CA ALA A 293 0.55 -18.69 7.92
C ALA A 293 -0.92 -18.30 8.00
N MET A 294 -1.64 -18.34 6.90
CA MET A 294 -3.07 -18.02 6.86
C MET A 294 -3.88 -18.96 7.77
N ALA A 295 -3.64 -20.28 7.68
CA ALA A 295 -4.30 -21.25 8.57
C ALA A 295 -3.96 -21.04 10.05
N THR A 296 -2.73 -20.61 10.35
CA THR A 296 -2.29 -20.31 11.73
C THR A 296 -2.99 -19.06 12.26
N MET A 297 -3.14 -18.01 11.45
CA MET A 297 -3.87 -16.81 11.81
C MET A 297 -5.36 -17.11 12.09
N ASP A 298 -5.99 -17.96 11.27
CA ASP A 298 -7.37 -18.41 11.51
C ASP A 298 -7.47 -19.19 12.84
N LEU A 299 -6.50 -20.06 13.12
CA LEU A 299 -6.44 -20.79 14.37
C LEU A 299 -6.34 -19.84 15.60
N ILE A 300 -5.49 -18.83 15.52
CA ILE A 300 -5.35 -17.82 16.58
C ILE A 300 -6.69 -17.12 16.83
N LYS A 301 -7.41 -16.73 15.76
CA LYS A 301 -8.73 -16.11 15.90
C LYS A 301 -9.76 -17.05 16.54
N GLN A 302 -9.78 -18.32 16.15
CA GLN A 302 -10.66 -19.33 16.77
C GLN A 302 -10.33 -19.55 18.25
N ALA A 303 -9.06 -19.41 18.65
CA ALA A 303 -8.63 -19.49 20.05
C ALA A 303 -8.92 -18.22 20.87
N GLY A 304 -9.52 -17.18 20.28
CA GLY A 304 -9.87 -15.91 20.95
C GLY A 304 -8.72 -14.91 21.01
N GLY A 305 -7.64 -15.14 20.25
CA GLY A 305 -6.56 -14.19 20.04
C GLY A 305 -6.73 -13.43 18.71
N GLU A 306 -5.90 -12.42 18.50
CA GLU A 306 -5.79 -11.70 17.23
C GLU A 306 -4.35 -11.80 16.72
N PRO A 307 -4.10 -12.15 15.42
CA PRO A 307 -2.77 -12.27 14.89
C PRO A 307 -2.11 -10.88 14.80
N ALA A 308 -0.90 -10.75 15.37
CA ALA A 308 -0.11 -9.53 15.39
C ALA A 308 0.72 -9.34 14.12
N ASN A 309 0.99 -10.42 13.40
CA ASN A 309 1.75 -10.40 12.17
C ASN A 309 1.51 -11.64 11.32
N PHE A 310 1.82 -11.51 10.03
CA PHE A 310 2.16 -12.60 9.13
C PHE A 310 3.68 -12.71 9.08
N LEU A 311 4.26 -13.89 9.24
CA LEU A 311 5.70 -14.11 9.08
C LEU A 311 6.00 -15.51 8.55
N ASP A 312 6.58 -15.56 7.36
CA ASP A 312 7.07 -16.78 6.73
C ASP A 312 8.62 -16.79 6.76
N VAL A 313 9.17 -17.74 7.54
CA VAL A 313 10.63 -17.93 7.63
C VAL A 313 11.20 -18.75 6.47
N GLY A 314 10.35 -19.25 5.58
CA GLY A 314 10.75 -20.04 4.41
C GLY A 314 11.24 -21.45 4.73
N GLY A 315 11.75 -22.10 3.69
CA GLY A 315 12.18 -23.52 3.76
C GLY A 315 13.57 -23.78 4.40
N THR A 316 14.32 -22.74 4.75
CA THR A 316 15.69 -22.83 5.30
C THR A 316 15.82 -22.15 6.66
N ALA A 317 14.82 -22.35 7.54
CA ALA A 317 14.81 -21.75 8.87
C ALA A 317 15.98 -22.24 9.73
N ASP A 318 17.10 -21.52 9.70
CA ASP A 318 18.25 -21.69 10.58
C ASP A 318 18.12 -20.82 11.85
N ALA A 319 19.04 -21.02 12.79
CA ALA A 319 19.03 -20.31 14.08
C ALA A 319 19.02 -18.77 13.92
N ALA A 320 19.78 -18.23 12.96
CA ALA A 320 19.89 -16.80 12.77
C ALA A 320 18.57 -16.20 12.23
N ARG A 321 17.90 -16.88 11.29
CA ARG A 321 16.59 -16.47 10.77
C ARG A 321 15.52 -16.53 11.84
N VAL A 322 15.53 -17.59 12.66
CA VAL A 322 14.58 -17.75 13.78
C VAL A 322 14.80 -16.66 14.83
N GLU A 323 16.04 -16.36 15.20
CA GLU A 323 16.36 -15.26 16.12
C GLU A 323 15.88 -13.91 15.57
N THR A 324 16.18 -13.63 14.30
CA THR A 324 15.72 -12.39 13.64
C THR A 324 14.19 -12.31 13.63
N ALA A 325 13.51 -13.41 13.33
CA ALA A 325 12.05 -13.48 13.36
C ALA A 325 11.48 -13.15 14.74
N PHE A 326 12.03 -13.71 15.82
CA PHE A 326 11.63 -13.36 17.19
C PHE A 326 11.86 -11.87 17.49
N ARG A 327 13.03 -11.33 17.12
CA ARG A 327 13.34 -9.90 17.33
C ARG A 327 12.35 -8.99 16.63
N LEU A 328 11.95 -9.33 15.40
CA LEU A 328 10.95 -8.56 14.65
C LEU A 328 9.57 -8.61 15.31
N ILE A 329 9.10 -9.81 15.70
CA ILE A 329 7.81 -9.98 16.36
C ILE A 329 7.75 -9.21 17.69
N LEU A 330 8.81 -9.29 18.49
CA LEU A 330 8.89 -8.67 19.82
C LEU A 330 9.08 -7.15 19.79
N LYS A 331 9.25 -6.53 18.62
CA LYS A 331 9.20 -5.07 18.48
C LYS A 331 7.81 -4.50 18.70
N ASP A 332 6.76 -5.31 18.47
CA ASP A 332 5.39 -4.91 18.76
C ASP A 332 5.07 -5.13 20.25
N PRO A 333 4.87 -4.07 21.05
CA PRO A 333 4.57 -4.18 22.48
C PRO A 333 3.19 -4.75 22.76
N LYS A 334 2.30 -4.88 21.75
CA LYS A 334 0.98 -5.51 21.89
C LYS A 334 1.05 -7.02 21.92
N VAL A 335 2.16 -7.62 21.50
CA VAL A 335 2.34 -9.08 21.48
C VAL A 335 2.39 -9.64 22.89
N LYS A 336 1.46 -10.55 23.20
CA LYS A 336 1.33 -11.22 24.50
C LYS A 336 1.74 -12.68 24.46
N ALA A 337 1.79 -13.29 23.28
CA ALA A 337 2.22 -14.67 23.07
C ALA A 337 2.78 -14.81 21.64
N ILE A 338 3.63 -15.82 21.42
CA ILE A 338 4.12 -16.16 20.07
C ILE A 338 3.75 -17.60 19.76
N LEU A 339 3.12 -17.84 18.61
CA LEU A 339 2.86 -19.16 18.07
C LEU A 339 3.82 -19.46 16.92
N VAL A 340 4.73 -20.39 17.13
CA VAL A 340 5.60 -20.97 16.11
C VAL A 340 4.93 -22.23 15.57
N ASN A 341 4.57 -22.25 14.30
CA ASN A 341 3.91 -23.38 13.67
C ASN A 341 4.67 -23.79 12.40
N ILE A 342 5.42 -24.88 12.50
CA ILE A 342 6.28 -25.39 11.43
C ILE A 342 5.78 -26.77 10.99
N PHE A 343 5.62 -26.90 9.67
CA PHE A 343 5.36 -28.19 9.05
C PHE A 343 6.59 -28.61 8.25
N GLY A 344 7.28 -29.63 8.73
CA GLY A 344 8.52 -30.16 8.15
C GLY A 344 8.25 -31.13 7.01
N GLY A 345 8.36 -30.62 5.78
CA GLY A 345 8.56 -31.48 4.60
C GLY A 345 10.04 -31.50 4.25
N ILE A 346 10.47 -30.49 3.45
CA ILE A 346 11.88 -30.22 3.15
C ILE A 346 12.59 -29.64 4.38
N VAL A 347 11.90 -28.79 5.16
CA VAL A 347 12.39 -28.25 6.42
C VAL A 347 12.44 -29.34 7.47
N ARG A 348 13.55 -29.47 8.17
CA ARG A 348 13.71 -30.42 9.27
C ARG A 348 13.33 -29.74 10.59
N CYS A 349 12.35 -30.31 11.28
CA CYS A 349 11.87 -29.80 12.57
C CYS A 349 12.97 -29.72 13.64
N ASP A 350 13.88 -30.68 13.67
CA ASP A 350 15.01 -30.70 14.62
C ASP A 350 15.93 -29.48 14.45
N ARG A 351 16.17 -29.01 13.21
CA ARG A 351 16.94 -27.79 12.97
C ARG A 351 16.24 -26.54 13.42
N VAL A 352 14.93 -26.47 13.17
CA VAL A 352 14.11 -25.33 13.65
C VAL A 352 14.04 -25.32 15.17
N ALA A 353 13.83 -26.48 15.80
CA ALA A 353 13.83 -26.59 17.26
C ALA A 353 15.17 -26.15 17.87
N GLN A 354 16.30 -26.56 17.29
CA GLN A 354 17.61 -26.08 17.71
C GLN A 354 17.73 -24.58 17.53
N GLY A 355 17.27 -24.03 16.38
CA GLY A 355 17.24 -22.59 16.14
C GLY A 355 16.42 -21.81 17.17
N ILE A 356 15.25 -22.32 17.58
CA ILE A 356 14.43 -21.74 18.64
C ILE A 356 15.17 -21.75 19.99
N VAL A 357 15.79 -22.87 20.35
CA VAL A 357 16.55 -23.00 21.59
C VAL A 357 17.74 -22.05 21.62
N ASP A 358 18.48 -21.95 20.52
CA ASP A 358 19.64 -21.08 20.42
C ASP A 358 19.22 -19.60 20.45
N ALA A 359 18.18 -19.22 19.69
CA ALA A 359 17.61 -17.86 19.69
C ALA A 359 17.13 -17.47 21.10
N TYR A 360 16.42 -18.35 21.78
CA TYR A 360 15.96 -18.08 23.14
C TYR A 360 17.12 -17.86 24.12
N LYS A 361 18.17 -18.71 24.04
CA LYS A 361 19.37 -18.54 24.88
C LYS A 361 20.11 -17.23 24.58
N ASN A 362 20.23 -16.87 23.29
CA ASN A 362 20.91 -15.63 22.88
C ASN A 362 20.13 -14.37 23.30
N MET A 363 18.83 -14.44 23.26
CA MET A 363 17.95 -13.32 23.60
C MET A 363 17.68 -13.18 25.09
N GLY A 364 17.75 -14.29 25.83
CA GLY A 364 17.59 -14.32 27.29
C GLY A 364 16.33 -13.58 27.74
N ASP A 365 16.48 -12.66 28.69
CA ASP A 365 15.41 -11.87 29.28
C ASP A 365 14.65 -10.96 28.30
N SER A 366 15.10 -10.84 27.05
CA SER A 366 14.37 -10.09 26.02
C SER A 366 13.08 -10.78 25.58
N ILE A 367 12.95 -12.09 25.82
CA ILE A 367 11.71 -12.85 25.56
C ILE A 367 10.90 -12.94 26.85
N GLN A 368 9.94 -12.05 27.00
CA GLN A 368 9.08 -11.98 28.19
C GLN A 368 7.68 -12.55 27.96
N VAL A 369 7.40 -13.05 26.77
CA VAL A 369 6.10 -13.62 26.40
C VAL A 369 6.18 -15.13 26.24
N PRO A 370 5.11 -15.89 26.57
CA PRO A 370 5.08 -17.32 26.34
C PRO A 370 5.19 -17.68 24.85
N ILE A 371 5.95 -18.74 24.57
CA ILE A 371 6.11 -19.27 23.22
C ILE A 371 5.43 -20.63 23.13
N ILE A 372 4.52 -20.77 22.18
CA ILE A 372 3.90 -22.02 21.81
C ILE A 372 4.57 -22.53 20.55
N VAL A 373 5.04 -23.79 20.57
CA VAL A 373 5.76 -24.37 19.43
C VAL A 373 5.05 -25.63 18.97
N ARG A 374 4.54 -25.60 17.74
CA ARG A 374 4.03 -26.78 17.04
C ARG A 374 4.99 -27.16 15.92
N LEU A 375 5.56 -28.33 16.03
CA LEU A 375 6.47 -28.91 15.04
C LEU A 375 5.90 -30.24 14.56
N GLN A 376 5.64 -30.37 13.27
CA GLN A 376 5.12 -31.58 12.65
C GLN A 376 5.85 -31.92 11.36
N GLY A 377 6.03 -33.20 11.08
CA GLY A 377 6.73 -33.70 9.87
C GLY A 377 8.11 -34.24 10.16
N THR A 378 9.08 -34.02 9.28
CA THR A 378 10.43 -34.62 9.33
C THR A 378 11.13 -34.30 10.65
N ASN A 379 11.47 -35.33 11.45
CA ASN A 379 12.14 -35.26 12.74
C ASN A 379 11.36 -34.49 13.82
N ALA A 380 10.02 -34.53 13.79
CA ALA A 380 9.19 -33.80 14.75
C ALA A 380 9.37 -34.33 16.18
N ASP A 381 9.54 -35.67 16.40
CA ASP A 381 9.78 -36.29 17.71
C ASP A 381 11.09 -35.82 18.32
N ILE A 382 12.15 -35.75 17.51
CA ILE A 382 13.48 -35.23 17.91
C ILE A 382 13.36 -33.76 18.30
N ALA A 383 12.65 -32.99 17.49
CA ALA A 383 12.40 -31.56 17.71
C ALA A 383 11.65 -31.33 19.04
N LYS A 384 10.60 -32.12 19.29
CA LYS A 384 9.83 -32.07 20.54
C LYS A 384 10.73 -32.34 21.73
N ALA A 385 11.53 -33.40 21.66
CA ALA A 385 12.46 -33.77 22.76
C ALA A 385 13.51 -32.66 23.01
N LEU A 386 14.01 -31.97 21.95
CA LEU A 386 14.91 -30.83 22.08
C LEU A 386 14.24 -29.66 22.82
N ILE A 387 13.02 -29.33 22.49
CA ILE A 387 12.27 -28.24 23.15
C ILE A 387 11.99 -28.61 24.61
N ASP A 388 11.44 -29.79 24.86
CA ASP A 388 11.04 -30.25 26.22
C ASP A 388 12.25 -30.35 27.16
N ASN A 389 13.42 -30.77 26.67
CA ASN A 389 14.66 -30.87 27.45
C ASN A 389 15.47 -29.58 27.53
N SER A 390 15.06 -28.51 26.84
CA SER A 390 15.80 -27.26 26.83
C SER A 390 15.74 -26.47 28.13
N GLY A 391 14.76 -26.75 28.99
CA GLY A 391 14.48 -26.01 30.23
C GLY A 391 13.90 -24.63 30.00
N LEU A 392 13.48 -24.29 28.76
CA LEU A 392 12.91 -23.01 28.41
C LEU A 392 11.40 -22.97 28.70
N ALA A 393 10.87 -21.76 28.92
CA ALA A 393 9.43 -21.54 29.09
C ALA A 393 8.69 -21.60 27.75
N VAL A 394 8.74 -22.78 27.12
CA VAL A 394 8.15 -23.04 25.79
C VAL A 394 7.14 -24.17 25.91
N HIS A 395 5.93 -23.93 25.37
CA HIS A 395 4.86 -24.94 25.35
C HIS A 395 4.92 -25.71 24.03
N SER A 396 5.25 -26.99 24.06
CA SER A 396 5.22 -27.85 22.87
C SER A 396 3.81 -28.34 22.56
N ALA A 397 3.44 -28.38 21.27
CA ALA A 397 2.19 -28.96 20.78
C ALA A 397 2.48 -29.81 19.52
N VAL A 398 1.67 -30.84 19.29
CA VAL A 398 1.75 -31.72 18.13
C VAL A 398 0.53 -31.46 17.21
N LEU A 399 -0.66 -31.51 17.79
CA LEU A 399 -1.89 -31.29 17.07
C LEU A 399 -2.18 -29.78 16.89
N PHE A 400 -2.89 -29.44 15.83
CA PHE A 400 -3.28 -28.05 15.55
C PHE A 400 -4.21 -27.49 16.64
N GLN A 401 -5.12 -28.35 17.14
CA GLN A 401 -6.03 -28.02 18.24
C GLN A 401 -5.28 -27.78 19.56
N GLU A 402 -4.26 -28.58 19.88
CA GLU A 402 -3.44 -28.39 21.09
C GLU A 402 -2.75 -27.00 21.07
N ALA A 403 -2.27 -26.58 19.91
CA ALA A 403 -1.69 -25.24 19.76
C ALA A 403 -2.73 -24.14 20.02
N ALA A 404 -3.96 -24.29 19.52
CA ALA A 404 -5.07 -23.39 19.78
C ALA A 404 -5.42 -23.31 21.27
N ASP A 405 -5.56 -24.46 21.92
CA ASP A 405 -5.88 -24.53 23.35
C ASP A 405 -4.80 -23.83 24.20
N LYS A 406 -3.52 -24.01 23.84
CA LYS A 406 -2.40 -23.33 24.49
C LYS A 406 -2.41 -21.82 24.27
N VAL A 407 -2.71 -21.35 23.06
CA VAL A 407 -2.89 -19.92 22.80
C VAL A 407 -4.02 -19.36 23.70
N GLN A 408 -5.15 -20.03 23.75
CA GLN A 408 -6.26 -19.61 24.60
C GLN A 408 -5.89 -19.59 26.10
N GLU A 409 -5.11 -20.60 26.58
CA GLU A 409 -4.65 -20.69 27.97
C GLU A 409 -3.75 -19.49 28.34
N VAL A 410 -2.79 -19.11 27.49
CA VAL A 410 -1.84 -18.04 27.79
C VAL A 410 -2.39 -16.65 27.62
N LEU A 411 -3.53 -16.48 26.91
CA LEU A 411 -4.19 -15.18 26.72
C LEU A 411 -5.20 -14.87 27.85
N ARG A 412 -5.60 -15.84 28.67
CA ARG A 412 -6.49 -15.66 29.83
C ARG A 412 -5.75 -15.01 30.99
#